data_fb2b35fe716dd98ae2de593f0142efa9
#
_entry.id   fb2b35fe716dd98ae2de593f0142efa9
#
_cell.length_a   1.000
_cell.length_b   1.000
_cell.length_c   1.000
_cell.angle_alpha   90.00
_cell.angle_beta   90.00
_cell.angle_gamma   90.00
#
_symmetry.space_group_name_H-M   'P 1'
#
loop_
_entity.id
_entity.type
_entity.pdbx_description
1 polymer ?
#
loop_
_entity_poly.entity_id
_entity_poly.type
_entity_poly.pdbx_seq_one_letter_code
_entity_poly.pdbx_strand_id
1 'polypeptide(L)'
;MLSNNLSKTYLCGGYLRLSKEDGDVAGSETLQSNSIENQKEYIEDYLQSKPEIRVVDFYIDDGYSGVNFDRPDFQRMLQDIKDKKINCVIVKDLSRLGRNYIEVGKYIERLFPFLGVRFIAINDNFDSADDAALSNNIIVPFKNLINDAYCRDISIKIRSHLEVKRKRGEFIGAFPVYGYMRGEDKNKLIVDPYAAEIVKEIFGMKMDGMSQQAIADELNSLGILSPAEYKKEQGSGYKTVFQTHSKAKWTAMAVMRVLTNEIYVGTLIQGKESTPNYKVKVREKKPREEWIRIENAHEAIINRADFEIISDIIQKDTRVTAGKRAVSIYSGYLVCADCGCSMVRKKAYSGSFEYVYYVCSGNKKNKDTCSSHRISENALNLAVTKTLQLHLKHLADLQESILYIRKTS
;
A
#
# COMPACT_ATOMS: atom_id res chain seq x y z
N MET A 1 -64.68 24.53 -23.41
CA MET A 1 -63.90 23.33 -23.20
C MET A 1 -63.02 23.56 -21.99
N LEU A 2 -63.40 23.05 -20.83
CA LEU A 2 -62.61 23.14 -19.59
C LEU A 2 -61.45 22.16 -19.68
N SER A 3 -60.22 22.65 -19.81
CA SER A 3 -59.02 21.86 -19.72
C SER A 3 -58.87 21.34 -18.29
N ASN A 4 -59.07 20.04 -18.10
CA ASN A 4 -58.70 19.32 -16.88
C ASN A 4 -57.20 19.40 -16.68
N ASN A 5 -56.69 20.40 -15.96
CA ASN A 5 -55.38 20.39 -15.33
C ASN A 5 -55.48 19.47 -14.10
N LEU A 6 -55.43 18.14 -14.35
CA LEU A 6 -55.02 17.17 -13.32
C LEU A 6 -53.58 17.53 -12.94
N SER A 7 -53.37 18.15 -11.79
CA SER A 7 -52.02 18.43 -11.25
C SER A 7 -51.26 17.12 -11.15
N LYS A 8 -50.26 16.99 -12.02
CA LYS A 8 -49.42 15.77 -12.09
C LYS A 8 -48.63 15.69 -10.79
N THR A 9 -49.00 14.77 -9.89
CA THR A 9 -48.29 14.56 -8.64
C THR A 9 -46.98 13.78 -8.95
N TYR A 10 -45.87 14.32 -8.48
CA TYR A 10 -44.58 13.73 -8.62
C TYR A 10 -44.23 12.93 -7.35
N LEU A 11 -43.91 11.65 -7.51
CA LEU A 11 -43.36 10.78 -6.46
C LEU A 11 -41.84 10.91 -6.49
N CYS A 12 -41.24 11.57 -5.49
CA CYS A 12 -39.86 12.02 -5.50
C CYS A 12 -38.97 11.16 -4.62
N GLY A 13 -37.80 10.82 -5.14
CA GLY A 13 -36.68 10.27 -4.36
C GLY A 13 -35.65 11.35 -4.09
N GLY A 14 -35.35 11.62 -2.83
CA GLY A 14 -34.24 12.50 -2.43
C GLY A 14 -32.91 11.74 -2.46
N TYR A 15 -31.96 12.18 -3.29
CA TYR A 15 -30.64 11.54 -3.32
C TYR A 15 -29.58 12.38 -2.59
N LEU A 16 -28.94 11.76 -1.59
CA LEU A 16 -27.97 12.38 -0.70
C LEU A 16 -26.63 11.66 -0.81
N ARG A 17 -25.54 12.42 -0.90
CA ARG A 17 -24.20 11.83 -0.95
C ARG A 17 -23.18 12.67 -0.19
N LEU A 18 -22.37 11.98 0.60
CA LEU A 18 -21.19 12.55 1.24
C LEU A 18 -19.95 11.71 0.86
N SER A 19 -18.85 12.35 0.48
CA SER A 19 -17.59 11.64 0.24
C SER A 19 -16.71 11.66 1.49
N LYS A 20 -15.86 10.64 1.65
CA LYS A 20 -14.86 10.61 2.75
C LYS A 20 -13.91 11.82 2.73
N GLU A 21 -13.71 12.41 1.56
CA GLU A 21 -12.87 13.59 1.37
C GLU A 21 -13.54 14.89 1.88
N ASP A 22 -14.86 14.93 1.92
CA ASP A 22 -15.63 16.09 2.39
C ASP A 22 -15.73 16.11 3.94
N GLY A 23 -15.36 15.01 4.62
CA GLY A 23 -15.41 14.83 6.08
C GLY A 23 -14.08 15.04 6.83
N ASP A 24 -12.95 15.10 6.11
CA ASP A 24 -11.61 15.10 6.73
C ASP A 24 -11.18 16.40 7.42
N VAL A 25 -12.06 17.39 7.53
CA VAL A 25 -11.72 18.68 8.20
C VAL A 25 -11.93 18.65 9.71
N ALA A 26 -12.65 17.67 10.26
CA ALA A 26 -12.79 17.50 11.71
C ALA A 26 -13.15 16.06 12.07
N GLY A 27 -12.24 15.38 12.73
CA GLY A 27 -12.32 13.96 13.10
C GLY A 27 -13.43 13.58 14.07
N SER A 28 -14.66 13.43 13.59
CA SER A 28 -15.71 12.70 14.32
C SER A 28 -16.78 12.15 13.37
N GLU A 29 -17.18 10.91 13.60
CA GLU A 29 -18.32 10.24 12.92
C GLU A 29 -19.63 11.05 13.04
N THR A 30 -19.78 11.85 14.08
CA THR A 30 -20.94 12.72 14.31
C THR A 30 -21.09 13.87 13.31
N LEU A 31 -20.01 14.39 12.72
CA LEU A 31 -20.06 15.48 11.75
C LEU A 31 -20.46 14.99 10.33
N GLN A 32 -20.22 13.73 10.02
CA GLN A 32 -20.66 13.14 8.75
C GLN A 32 -22.18 12.95 8.72
N SER A 33 -22.76 12.44 9.80
CA SER A 33 -24.20 12.32 9.99
C SER A 33 -24.91 13.68 9.85
N ASN A 34 -24.41 14.72 10.52
CA ASN A 34 -24.98 16.07 10.46
C ASN A 34 -24.99 16.65 9.02
N SER A 35 -24.02 16.32 8.17
CA SER A 35 -24.00 16.80 6.79
C SER A 35 -25.04 16.13 5.88
N ILE A 36 -25.38 14.86 6.12
CA ILE A 36 -26.46 14.16 5.42
C ILE A 36 -27.82 14.69 5.91
N GLU A 37 -27.99 14.87 7.23
CA GLU A 37 -29.19 15.46 7.81
C GLU A 37 -29.45 16.87 7.27
N ASN A 38 -28.42 17.72 7.22
CA ASN A 38 -28.52 19.05 6.65
C ASN A 38 -28.94 19.06 5.15
N GLN A 39 -28.48 18.05 4.38
CA GLN A 39 -28.93 17.91 2.99
C GLN A 39 -30.42 17.51 2.92
N LYS A 40 -30.87 16.64 3.82
CA LYS A 40 -32.25 16.19 3.90
C LYS A 40 -33.19 17.33 4.28
N GLU A 41 -32.89 18.04 5.37
CA GLU A 41 -33.64 19.20 5.82
C GLU A 41 -33.76 20.26 4.71
N TYR A 42 -32.67 20.53 4.00
CA TYR A 42 -32.63 21.49 2.90
C TYR A 42 -33.57 21.09 1.74
N ILE A 43 -33.66 19.80 1.42
CA ILE A 43 -34.60 19.29 0.41
C ILE A 43 -36.06 19.38 0.92
N GLU A 44 -36.29 19.00 2.17
CA GLU A 44 -37.62 19.06 2.79
C GLU A 44 -38.16 20.52 2.84
N ASP A 45 -37.33 21.48 3.21
CA ASP A 45 -37.66 22.91 3.21
C ASP A 45 -37.99 23.41 1.81
N TYR A 46 -37.20 23.05 0.81
CA TYR A 46 -37.50 23.43 -0.58
C TYR A 46 -38.87 22.90 -1.05
N LEU A 47 -39.20 21.68 -0.64
CA LEU A 47 -40.44 21.00 -1.05
C LEU A 47 -41.67 21.52 -0.34
N GLN A 48 -41.59 22.25 0.80
CA GLN A 48 -42.73 22.92 1.44
C GLN A 48 -43.43 23.88 0.47
N SER A 49 -42.70 24.50 -0.44
CA SER A 49 -43.22 25.41 -1.46
C SER A 49 -43.76 24.71 -2.73
N LYS A 50 -43.65 23.37 -2.81
CA LYS A 50 -43.94 22.56 -4.01
C LYS A 50 -44.92 21.41 -3.72
N PRO A 51 -46.22 21.71 -3.49
CA PRO A 51 -47.20 20.70 -3.06
C PRO A 51 -47.48 19.60 -4.09
N GLU A 52 -47.06 19.80 -5.36
CA GLU A 52 -47.16 18.82 -6.42
C GLU A 52 -46.09 17.71 -6.30
N ILE A 53 -45.06 17.85 -5.43
CA ILE A 53 -44.00 16.91 -5.26
C ILE A 53 -44.09 16.24 -3.87
N ARG A 54 -44.20 14.93 -3.84
CA ARG A 54 -44.22 14.14 -2.59
C ARG A 54 -42.96 13.27 -2.49
N VAL A 55 -42.19 13.41 -1.42
CA VAL A 55 -41.07 12.54 -1.13
C VAL A 55 -41.58 11.14 -0.75
N VAL A 56 -41.06 10.13 -1.40
CA VAL A 56 -41.34 8.70 -1.14
C VAL A 56 -40.25 8.10 -0.28
N ASP A 57 -38.97 8.36 -0.63
CA ASP A 57 -37.80 7.81 0.06
C ASP A 57 -36.58 8.70 -0.12
N PHE A 58 -35.60 8.53 0.78
CA PHE A 58 -34.26 9.09 0.67
C PHE A 58 -33.25 7.99 0.39
N TYR A 59 -32.38 8.22 -0.61
CA TYR A 59 -31.32 7.33 -1.03
C TYR A 59 -30.00 7.94 -0.57
N ILE A 60 -29.24 7.24 0.27
CA ILE A 60 -28.09 7.79 1.01
C ILE A 60 -26.83 6.98 0.73
N ASP A 61 -25.89 7.56 0.01
CA ASP A 61 -24.57 7.00 -0.22
C ASP A 61 -23.52 7.79 0.58
N ASP A 62 -23.34 7.42 1.87
CA ASP A 62 -22.32 8.00 2.73
C ASP A 62 -20.96 7.33 2.52
N GLY A 63 -19.90 8.14 2.42
CA GLY A 63 -18.54 7.66 2.19
C GLY A 63 -18.21 7.26 0.75
N TYR A 64 -19.10 7.46 -0.20
CA TYR A 64 -18.92 7.14 -1.61
C TYR A 64 -18.44 8.34 -2.44
N SER A 65 -17.46 8.10 -3.31
CA SER A 65 -16.95 9.11 -4.25
C SER A 65 -17.97 9.43 -5.35
N GLY A 66 -18.04 10.69 -5.77
CA GLY A 66 -18.88 11.13 -6.91
C GLY A 66 -18.33 10.76 -8.29
N VAL A 67 -17.21 10.03 -8.39
CA VAL A 67 -16.51 9.75 -9.65
C VAL A 67 -17.17 8.62 -10.45
N ASN A 68 -17.75 7.62 -9.79
CA ASN A 68 -18.47 6.51 -10.41
C ASN A 68 -19.92 6.43 -9.88
N PHE A 69 -20.76 5.63 -10.53
CA PHE A 69 -22.14 5.40 -10.20
C PHE A 69 -22.42 4.00 -9.61
N ASP A 70 -21.38 3.22 -9.28
CA ASP A 70 -21.48 1.92 -8.61
C ASP A 70 -21.66 2.14 -7.09
N ARG A 71 -22.77 2.77 -6.74
CA ARG A 71 -23.16 3.12 -5.37
C ARG A 71 -24.45 2.40 -5.01
N PRO A 72 -24.55 1.76 -3.84
CA PRO A 72 -25.69 0.92 -3.49
C PRO A 72 -27.03 1.63 -3.58
N ASP A 73 -27.16 2.80 -2.94
CA ASP A 73 -28.41 3.53 -2.91
C ASP A 73 -28.72 4.25 -4.21
N PHE A 74 -27.69 4.65 -4.97
CA PHE A 74 -27.90 5.13 -6.33
C PHE A 74 -28.48 4.04 -7.23
N GLN A 75 -28.01 2.80 -7.15
CA GLN A 75 -28.55 1.69 -7.91
C GLN A 75 -29.95 1.31 -7.44
N ARG A 76 -30.24 1.37 -6.14
CA ARG A 76 -31.58 1.19 -5.57
C ARG A 76 -32.55 2.23 -6.12
N MET A 77 -32.15 3.50 -6.14
CA MET A 77 -32.92 4.59 -6.74
C MET A 77 -33.25 4.33 -8.22
N LEU A 78 -32.25 3.90 -9.00
CA LEU A 78 -32.45 3.56 -10.42
C LEU A 78 -33.42 2.39 -10.61
N GLN A 79 -33.38 1.42 -9.71
CA GLN A 79 -34.35 0.29 -9.76
C GLN A 79 -35.76 0.77 -9.43
N ASP A 80 -35.93 1.61 -8.40
CA ASP A 80 -37.25 2.17 -8.04
C ASP A 80 -37.83 3.10 -9.13
N ILE A 81 -36.95 3.78 -9.88
CA ILE A 81 -37.38 4.51 -11.12
C ILE A 81 -37.92 3.53 -12.18
N LYS A 82 -37.19 2.43 -12.44
CA LYS A 82 -37.61 1.40 -13.43
C LYS A 82 -38.95 0.76 -13.01
N ASP A 83 -39.12 0.50 -11.72
CA ASP A 83 -40.29 -0.09 -11.13
C ASP A 83 -41.47 0.94 -11.03
N LYS A 84 -41.26 2.19 -11.49
CA LYS A 84 -42.22 3.31 -11.45
C LYS A 84 -42.71 3.68 -10.04
N LYS A 85 -41.93 3.36 -9.00
CA LYS A 85 -42.22 3.77 -7.63
C LYS A 85 -41.97 5.26 -7.43
N ILE A 86 -40.95 5.82 -8.14
CA ILE A 86 -40.63 7.24 -8.17
C ILE A 86 -40.53 7.71 -9.61
N ASN A 87 -40.94 8.94 -9.87
CA ASN A 87 -40.88 9.62 -11.15
C ASN A 87 -40.28 11.03 -11.07
N CYS A 88 -39.65 11.32 -9.92
CA CYS A 88 -38.91 12.55 -9.68
C CYS A 88 -37.67 12.21 -8.84
N VAL A 89 -36.52 12.85 -9.15
CA VAL A 89 -35.31 12.79 -8.36
C VAL A 89 -34.91 14.21 -7.99
N ILE A 90 -34.59 14.43 -6.72
CA ILE A 90 -34.16 15.72 -6.21
C ILE A 90 -32.79 15.56 -5.49
N VAL A 91 -31.89 16.52 -5.76
CA VAL A 91 -30.57 16.62 -5.12
C VAL A 91 -30.34 18.06 -4.64
N LYS A 92 -29.49 18.24 -3.64
CA LYS A 92 -29.09 19.58 -3.21
C LYS A 92 -28.37 20.33 -4.34
N ASP A 93 -27.41 19.68 -5.00
CA ASP A 93 -26.65 20.21 -6.15
C ASP A 93 -26.21 19.07 -7.07
N LEU A 94 -25.81 19.42 -8.30
CA LEU A 94 -25.35 18.45 -9.32
C LEU A 94 -24.15 17.60 -8.86
N SER A 95 -23.31 18.13 -7.97
CA SER A 95 -22.15 17.39 -7.48
C SER A 95 -22.54 16.20 -6.60
N ARG A 96 -23.74 16.22 -6.00
CA ARG A 96 -24.31 15.09 -5.24
C ARG A 96 -24.67 13.95 -6.16
N LEU A 97 -25.22 14.24 -7.35
CA LEU A 97 -25.47 13.19 -8.34
C LEU A 97 -24.16 12.55 -8.81
N GLY A 98 -23.18 13.36 -9.20
CA GLY A 98 -21.88 12.87 -9.62
C GLY A 98 -20.89 13.98 -9.97
N ARG A 99 -19.58 13.64 -9.97
CA ARG A 99 -18.49 14.54 -10.38
C ARG A 99 -17.98 14.27 -11.80
N ASN A 100 -18.42 13.17 -12.43
CA ASN A 100 -18.09 12.84 -13.81
C ASN A 100 -19.15 13.40 -14.74
N TYR A 101 -18.85 14.52 -15.42
CA TYR A 101 -19.78 15.25 -16.26
C TYR A 101 -20.37 14.43 -17.42
N ILE A 102 -19.59 13.48 -17.98
CA ILE A 102 -20.05 12.63 -19.08
C ILE A 102 -21.16 11.70 -18.59
N GLU A 103 -20.99 11.11 -17.42
CA GLU A 103 -21.98 10.20 -16.84
C GLU A 103 -23.19 10.94 -16.29
N VAL A 104 -22.98 12.04 -15.57
CA VAL A 104 -24.05 12.91 -15.10
C VAL A 104 -24.91 13.40 -16.27
N GLY A 105 -24.27 13.84 -17.36
CA GLY A 105 -24.97 14.23 -18.59
C GLY A 105 -25.81 13.11 -19.19
N LYS A 106 -25.30 11.87 -19.25
CA LYS A 106 -26.08 10.71 -19.71
C LYS A 106 -27.35 10.49 -18.91
N TYR A 107 -27.30 10.65 -17.58
CA TYR A 107 -28.46 10.51 -16.72
C TYR A 107 -29.46 11.66 -16.94
N ILE A 108 -29.02 12.90 -16.92
CA ILE A 108 -29.88 14.07 -16.97
C ILE A 108 -30.47 14.29 -18.39
N GLU A 109 -29.66 14.11 -19.45
CA GLU A 109 -30.07 14.43 -20.81
C GLU A 109 -30.69 13.24 -21.54
N ARG A 110 -30.45 12.02 -21.13
CA ARG A 110 -30.92 10.82 -21.84
C ARG A 110 -31.79 9.91 -20.97
N LEU A 111 -31.21 9.40 -19.87
CA LEU A 111 -31.85 8.33 -19.12
C LEU A 111 -33.10 8.81 -18.37
N PHE A 112 -33.02 9.91 -17.62
CA PHE A 112 -34.15 10.43 -16.87
C PHE A 112 -35.31 10.90 -17.80
N PRO A 113 -35.03 11.66 -18.87
CA PRO A 113 -36.05 11.99 -19.84
C PRO A 113 -36.69 10.77 -20.51
N PHE A 114 -35.85 9.76 -20.90
CA PHE A 114 -36.36 8.52 -21.50
C PHE A 114 -37.30 7.75 -20.55
N LEU A 115 -36.98 7.74 -19.24
CA LEU A 115 -37.81 7.10 -18.22
C LEU A 115 -38.98 8.01 -17.71
N GLY A 116 -39.11 9.23 -18.22
CA GLY A 116 -40.13 10.18 -17.81
C GLY A 116 -39.92 10.72 -16.38
N VAL A 117 -38.66 10.78 -15.92
CA VAL A 117 -38.28 11.23 -14.57
C VAL A 117 -37.95 12.72 -14.60
N ARG A 118 -38.62 13.51 -13.75
CA ARG A 118 -38.26 14.90 -13.45
C ARG A 118 -37.01 14.91 -12.59
N PHE A 119 -36.02 15.72 -12.93
CA PHE A 119 -34.79 15.89 -12.15
C PHE A 119 -34.65 17.35 -11.66
N ILE A 120 -34.41 17.51 -10.36
CA ILE A 120 -34.27 18.82 -9.71
C ILE A 120 -32.92 18.88 -8.97
N ALA A 121 -32.14 19.95 -9.24
CA ALA A 121 -30.91 20.28 -8.47
C ALA A 121 -31.10 21.69 -7.90
N ILE A 122 -31.35 21.78 -6.58
CA ILE A 122 -31.85 22.99 -5.94
C ILE A 122 -30.87 24.16 -6.06
N ASN A 123 -29.64 24.00 -5.60
CA ASN A 123 -28.63 25.06 -5.61
C ASN A 123 -28.18 25.45 -7.03
N ASP A 124 -28.40 24.57 -8.00
CA ASP A 124 -28.08 24.84 -9.39
C ASP A 124 -29.24 25.51 -10.14
N ASN A 125 -30.39 25.74 -9.47
CA ASN A 125 -31.63 26.23 -10.06
C ASN A 125 -32.00 25.43 -11.33
N PHE A 126 -31.82 24.13 -11.29
CA PHE A 126 -32.10 23.26 -12.41
C PHE A 126 -33.34 22.40 -12.11
N ASP A 127 -34.32 22.47 -12.99
CA ASP A 127 -35.49 21.64 -12.98
C ASP A 127 -35.83 21.19 -14.41
N SER A 128 -35.77 19.89 -14.65
CA SER A 128 -36.00 19.33 -16.00
C SER A 128 -37.43 19.45 -16.52
N ALA A 129 -38.38 19.90 -15.69
CA ALA A 129 -39.75 20.19 -16.10
C ALA A 129 -39.94 21.64 -16.54
N ASP A 130 -38.94 22.51 -16.37
CA ASP A 130 -39.01 23.91 -16.80
C ASP A 130 -38.44 24.02 -18.22
N ASP A 131 -39.26 24.44 -19.18
CA ASP A 131 -38.88 24.64 -20.58
C ASP A 131 -37.77 25.69 -20.75
N ALA A 132 -37.64 26.65 -19.83
CA ALA A 132 -36.57 27.62 -19.80
C ALA A 132 -35.23 26.97 -19.37
N ALA A 133 -35.28 25.97 -18.50
CA ALA A 133 -34.09 25.20 -18.10
C ALA A 133 -33.58 24.31 -19.23
N LEU A 134 -34.47 23.79 -20.07
CA LEU A 134 -34.07 23.00 -21.28
C LEU A 134 -33.42 23.88 -22.36
N SER A 135 -33.81 25.15 -22.45
CA SER A 135 -33.22 26.13 -23.37
C SER A 135 -31.82 26.59 -22.92
N ASN A 136 -31.52 26.50 -21.63
CA ASN A 136 -30.20 26.80 -21.03
C ASN A 136 -29.29 25.60 -20.92
N ASN A 137 -29.35 24.62 -21.83
CA ASN A 137 -28.53 23.39 -21.86
C ASN A 137 -27.03 23.62 -21.79
N ILE A 138 -26.53 24.84 -21.89
CA ILE A 138 -25.11 25.19 -21.78
C ILE A 138 -24.66 25.30 -20.32
N ILE A 139 -25.55 25.62 -19.37
CA ILE A 139 -25.16 25.86 -17.97
C ILE A 139 -24.76 24.55 -17.27
N VAL A 140 -25.48 23.47 -17.49
CA VAL A 140 -25.19 22.16 -16.86
C VAL A 140 -23.87 21.57 -17.32
N PRO A 141 -23.58 21.46 -18.63
CA PRO A 141 -22.26 21.05 -19.11
C PRO A 141 -21.15 21.95 -18.61
N PHE A 142 -21.37 23.27 -18.56
CA PHE A 142 -20.36 24.23 -18.11
C PHE A 142 -20.06 24.09 -16.60
N LYS A 143 -21.08 23.96 -15.74
CA LYS A 143 -20.88 23.68 -14.31
C LYS A 143 -20.17 22.35 -14.08
N ASN A 144 -20.54 21.32 -14.82
CA ASN A 144 -19.87 20.02 -14.76
C ASN A 144 -18.41 20.08 -15.20
N LEU A 145 -18.11 20.87 -16.24
CA LEU A 145 -16.75 21.13 -16.71
C LEU A 145 -15.91 21.85 -15.65
N ILE A 146 -16.48 22.89 -15.01
CA ILE A 146 -15.82 23.60 -13.89
C ILE A 146 -15.55 22.67 -12.72
N ASN A 147 -16.53 21.86 -12.32
CA ASN A 147 -16.36 20.88 -11.23
C ASN A 147 -15.27 19.85 -11.53
N ASP A 148 -15.20 19.36 -12.78
CA ASP A 148 -14.14 18.45 -13.21
C ASP A 148 -12.77 19.13 -13.21
N ALA A 149 -12.67 20.36 -13.70
CA ALA A 149 -11.46 21.16 -13.67
C ALA A 149 -10.97 21.41 -12.22
N TYR A 150 -11.90 21.73 -11.30
CA TYR A 150 -11.59 21.91 -9.89
C TYR A 150 -11.07 20.65 -9.22
N CYS A 151 -11.72 19.51 -9.44
CA CYS A 151 -11.24 18.21 -8.93
C CYS A 151 -9.83 17.86 -9.47
N ARG A 152 -9.59 18.18 -10.75
CA ARG A 152 -8.26 18.00 -11.37
C ARG A 152 -7.20 18.90 -10.72
N ASP A 153 -7.50 20.17 -10.52
CA ASP A 153 -6.61 21.14 -9.89
C ASP A 153 -6.26 20.74 -8.45
N ILE A 154 -7.24 20.38 -7.64
CA ILE A 154 -7.02 19.84 -6.28
C ILE A 154 -6.11 18.62 -6.32
N SER A 155 -6.38 17.66 -7.21
CA SER A 155 -5.56 16.46 -7.33
C SER A 155 -4.10 16.78 -7.67
N ILE A 156 -3.86 17.74 -8.57
CA ILE A 156 -2.51 18.20 -8.93
C ILE A 156 -1.83 18.83 -7.70
N LYS A 157 -2.53 19.71 -6.98
CA LYS A 157 -2.01 20.38 -5.78
C LYS A 157 -1.64 19.39 -4.68
N ILE A 158 -2.51 18.42 -4.39
CA ILE A 158 -2.25 17.36 -3.40
C ILE A 158 -1.02 16.54 -3.80
N ARG A 159 -0.92 16.11 -5.07
CA ARG A 159 0.23 15.33 -5.54
C ARG A 159 1.54 16.12 -5.42
N SER A 160 1.53 17.38 -5.85
CA SER A 160 2.69 18.27 -5.73
C SER A 160 3.10 18.47 -4.28
N HIS A 161 2.14 18.72 -3.38
CA HIS A 161 2.42 18.87 -1.95
C HIS A 161 3.01 17.60 -1.33
N LEU A 162 2.45 16.42 -1.65
CA LEU A 162 2.99 15.14 -1.19
C LEU A 162 4.38 14.86 -1.76
N GLU A 163 4.66 15.28 -2.99
CA GLU A 163 5.99 15.13 -3.60
C GLU A 163 7.02 16.02 -2.89
N VAL A 164 6.67 17.26 -2.57
CA VAL A 164 7.54 18.16 -1.78
C VAL A 164 7.84 17.55 -0.41
N LYS A 165 6.84 17.03 0.27
CA LYS A 165 7.02 16.34 1.56
C LYS A 165 7.97 15.16 1.45
N ARG A 166 7.79 14.29 0.42
CA ARG A 166 8.69 13.16 0.18
C ARG A 166 10.14 13.62 -0.02
N LYS A 167 10.35 14.66 -0.84
CA LYS A 167 11.69 15.23 -1.10
C LYS A 167 12.34 15.83 0.14
N ARG A 168 11.55 16.28 1.11
CA ARG A 168 12.03 16.75 2.42
C ARG A 168 12.33 15.62 3.41
N GLY A 169 12.11 14.35 3.04
CA GLY A 169 12.29 13.22 3.95
C GLY A 169 11.15 13.03 4.95
N GLU A 170 10.01 13.67 4.74
CA GLU A 170 8.84 13.49 5.60
C GLU A 170 8.16 12.15 5.28
N PHE A 171 7.81 11.39 6.32
CA PHE A 171 7.07 10.15 6.18
C PHE A 171 5.59 10.43 5.94
N ILE A 172 5.08 10.05 4.76
CA ILE A 172 3.69 10.27 4.38
C ILE A 172 2.84 8.97 4.32
N GLY A 173 3.43 7.84 4.71
CA GLY A 173 2.70 6.56 4.77
C GLY A 173 1.58 6.58 5.80
N ALA A 174 0.50 5.83 5.56
CA ALA A 174 -0.62 5.76 6.50
C ALA A 174 -0.21 5.17 7.87
N PHE A 175 0.67 4.16 7.85
CA PHE A 175 1.15 3.47 9.05
C PHE A 175 2.67 3.35 9.05
N PRO A 176 3.34 3.60 10.18
CA PRO A 176 4.77 3.33 10.33
C PRO A 176 5.10 1.85 10.08
N VAL A 177 6.33 1.61 9.67
CA VAL A 177 6.86 0.24 9.56
C VAL A 177 7.15 -0.29 10.98
N TYR A 178 7.05 -1.60 11.18
CA TYR A 178 7.41 -2.25 12.46
C TYR A 178 8.82 -1.85 12.90
N GLY A 179 9.02 -1.53 14.15
CA GLY A 179 10.24 -0.94 14.68
C GLY A 179 10.22 0.59 14.76
N TYR A 180 9.22 1.24 14.15
CA TYR A 180 9.05 2.68 14.21
C TYR A 180 7.63 3.07 14.60
N MET A 181 7.48 4.23 15.22
CA MET A 181 6.21 4.90 15.51
C MET A 181 6.25 6.33 14.98
N ARG A 182 5.10 7.01 14.99
CA ARG A 182 5.04 8.43 14.65
C ARG A 182 5.50 9.28 15.84
N GLY A 183 6.32 10.28 15.56
CA GLY A 183 6.66 11.30 16.53
C GLY A 183 5.49 12.28 16.79
N GLU A 184 5.74 13.28 17.63
CA GLU A 184 4.82 14.41 17.85
C GLU A 184 4.47 15.10 16.53
N ASP A 185 5.44 15.30 15.67
CA ASP A 185 5.24 15.63 14.26
C ASP A 185 4.85 14.36 13.51
N LYS A 186 3.58 14.30 13.05
CA LYS A 186 2.98 13.14 12.36
C LYS A 186 3.77 12.67 11.14
N ASN A 187 4.64 13.49 10.59
CA ASN A 187 5.45 13.18 9.40
C ASN A 187 6.87 12.69 9.74
N LYS A 188 7.23 12.59 11.03
CA LYS A 188 8.51 12.04 11.49
C LYS A 188 8.36 10.64 12.04
N LEU A 189 9.32 9.78 11.70
CA LEU A 189 9.47 8.46 12.30
C LEU A 189 10.41 8.57 13.51
N ILE A 190 10.00 7.97 14.62
CA ILE A 190 10.83 7.74 15.79
C ILE A 190 10.93 6.26 16.08
N VAL A 191 12.01 5.82 16.70
CA VAL A 191 12.22 4.41 17.04
C VAL A 191 11.21 3.98 18.10
N ASP A 192 10.55 2.86 17.86
CA ASP A 192 9.73 2.14 18.85
C ASP A 192 10.66 1.22 19.65
N PRO A 193 10.91 1.48 20.95
CA PRO A 193 11.93 0.75 21.71
C PRO A 193 11.71 -0.77 21.72
N TYR A 194 10.46 -1.21 21.89
CA TYR A 194 10.13 -2.65 21.92
C TYR A 194 10.29 -3.29 20.55
N ALA A 195 9.64 -2.73 19.53
CA ALA A 195 9.64 -3.32 18.20
C ALA A 195 11.04 -3.22 17.54
N ALA A 196 11.84 -2.22 17.90
CA ALA A 196 13.21 -2.08 17.41
C ALA A 196 14.14 -3.18 17.92
N GLU A 197 14.01 -3.59 19.20
CA GLU A 197 14.78 -4.72 19.72
C GLU A 197 14.47 -6.02 18.96
N ILE A 198 13.21 -6.28 18.66
CA ILE A 198 12.81 -7.45 17.84
C ILE A 198 13.41 -7.36 16.43
N VAL A 199 13.47 -6.17 15.84
CA VAL A 199 14.15 -5.98 14.54
C VAL A 199 15.63 -6.32 14.65
N LYS A 200 16.34 -5.86 15.68
CA LYS A 200 17.76 -6.20 15.92
C LYS A 200 17.96 -7.70 16.10
N GLU A 201 17.08 -8.37 16.86
CA GLU A 201 17.11 -9.83 17.02
C GLU A 201 16.93 -10.57 15.69
N ILE A 202 16.00 -10.12 14.82
CA ILE A 202 15.81 -10.70 13.49
C ILE A 202 17.11 -10.60 12.66
N PHE A 203 17.76 -9.44 12.69
CA PHE A 203 19.03 -9.24 12.01
C PHE A 203 20.16 -10.10 12.62
N GLY A 204 20.26 -10.19 13.95
CA GLY A 204 21.19 -11.05 14.66
C GLY A 204 21.02 -12.53 14.29
N MET A 205 19.81 -13.07 14.41
CA MET A 205 19.50 -14.46 14.01
C MET A 205 19.86 -14.73 12.55
N LYS A 206 19.71 -13.73 11.67
CA LYS A 206 20.09 -13.87 10.26
C LYS A 206 21.60 -13.89 10.10
N MET A 207 22.35 -13.07 10.85
CA MET A 207 23.82 -13.10 10.90
C MET A 207 24.36 -14.44 11.40
N ASP A 208 23.68 -15.07 12.37
CA ASP A 208 23.97 -16.41 12.89
C ASP A 208 23.62 -17.53 11.88
N GLY A 209 23.17 -17.18 10.67
CA GLY A 209 22.89 -18.12 9.58
C GLY A 209 21.53 -18.79 9.62
N MET A 210 20.59 -18.32 10.44
CA MET A 210 19.22 -18.87 10.46
C MET A 210 18.49 -18.57 9.14
N SER A 211 17.64 -19.51 8.73
CA SER A 211 16.75 -19.29 7.59
C SER A 211 15.57 -18.38 8.00
N GLN A 212 14.99 -17.66 7.04
CA GLN A 212 13.82 -16.78 7.29
C GLN A 212 12.66 -17.54 7.93
N GLN A 213 12.46 -18.82 7.55
CA GLN A 213 11.42 -19.64 8.15
C GLN A 213 11.78 -20.01 9.61
N ALA A 214 13.02 -20.37 9.89
CA ALA A 214 13.44 -20.67 11.27
C ALA A 214 13.32 -19.44 12.19
N ILE A 215 13.65 -18.25 11.69
CA ILE A 215 13.44 -16.98 12.43
C ILE A 215 11.95 -16.75 12.71
N ALA A 216 11.10 -16.94 11.70
CA ALA A 216 9.66 -16.80 11.88
C ALA A 216 9.09 -17.79 12.91
N ASP A 217 9.54 -19.04 12.88
CA ASP A 217 9.13 -20.08 13.82
C ASP A 217 9.59 -19.76 15.24
N GLU A 218 10.82 -19.24 15.41
CA GLU A 218 11.36 -18.82 16.70
C GLU A 218 10.55 -17.67 17.30
N LEU A 219 10.30 -16.59 16.51
CA LEU A 219 9.49 -15.47 16.96
C LEU A 219 8.06 -15.89 17.36
N ASN A 220 7.47 -16.83 16.63
CA ASN A 220 6.16 -17.39 16.96
C ASN A 220 6.22 -18.26 18.22
N SER A 221 7.30 -19.01 18.46
CA SER A 221 7.45 -19.83 19.66
C SER A 221 7.61 -19.01 20.93
N LEU A 222 8.26 -17.83 20.80
CA LEU A 222 8.43 -16.85 21.88
C LEU A 222 7.15 -16.00 22.10
N GLY A 223 6.10 -16.20 21.28
CA GLY A 223 4.85 -15.46 21.40
C GLY A 223 4.95 -13.99 20.96
N ILE A 224 5.99 -13.63 20.22
CA ILE A 224 6.21 -12.25 19.74
C ILE A 224 5.17 -11.92 18.67
N LEU A 225 4.43 -10.82 18.88
CA LEU A 225 3.38 -10.39 17.97
C LEU A 225 3.93 -10.03 16.59
N SER A 226 3.26 -10.51 15.55
CA SER A 226 3.59 -10.12 14.18
C SER A 226 3.31 -8.62 13.96
N PRO A 227 3.91 -7.97 12.95
CA PRO A 227 3.70 -6.54 12.69
C PRO A 227 2.22 -6.13 12.56
N ALA A 228 1.38 -7.02 12.05
CA ALA A 228 -0.05 -6.76 11.91
C ALA A 228 -0.79 -6.78 13.26
N GLU A 229 -0.51 -7.80 14.10
CA GLU A 229 -1.13 -7.91 15.43
C GLU A 229 -0.62 -6.84 16.38
N TYR A 230 0.68 -6.52 16.33
CA TYR A 230 1.27 -5.45 17.12
C TYR A 230 0.61 -4.08 16.84
N LYS A 231 0.35 -3.78 15.57
CA LYS A 231 -0.39 -2.56 15.19
C LYS A 231 -1.83 -2.54 15.71
N LYS A 232 -2.50 -3.67 15.73
CA LYS A 232 -3.85 -3.78 16.29
C LYS A 232 -3.85 -3.54 17.80
N GLU A 233 -2.89 -4.13 18.51
CA GLU A 233 -2.75 -3.96 19.95
C GLU A 233 -2.50 -2.51 20.35
N GLN A 234 -1.75 -1.77 19.52
CA GLN A 234 -1.55 -0.33 19.69
C GLN A 234 -2.76 0.54 19.31
N GLY A 235 -3.92 -0.06 19.08
CA GLY A 235 -5.16 0.66 18.77
C GLY A 235 -5.18 1.29 17.37
N SER A 236 -4.25 0.92 16.47
CA SER A 236 -4.27 1.42 15.11
C SER A 236 -5.45 0.82 14.33
N GLY A 237 -6.17 1.64 13.56
CA GLY A 237 -7.25 1.19 12.67
C GLY A 237 -6.77 0.35 11.47
N TYR A 238 -5.60 -0.31 11.59
CA TYR A 238 -5.01 -1.12 10.54
C TYR A 238 -5.85 -2.37 10.26
N LYS A 239 -6.40 -2.48 9.05
CA LYS A 239 -7.10 -3.66 8.55
C LYS A 239 -6.33 -4.22 7.37
N THR A 240 -6.07 -5.53 7.37
CA THR A 240 -5.47 -6.23 6.23
C THR A 240 -6.50 -7.14 5.57
N VAL A 241 -6.58 -7.06 4.24
CA VAL A 241 -7.50 -7.89 3.42
C VAL A 241 -7.00 -9.32 3.30
N PHE A 242 -5.71 -9.56 3.56
CA PHE A 242 -5.06 -10.87 3.35
C PHE A 242 -4.99 -11.75 4.61
N GLN A 243 -5.65 -11.35 5.69
CA GLN A 243 -5.63 -12.15 6.91
C GLN A 243 -6.66 -13.26 6.83
N THR A 244 -6.20 -14.51 6.71
CA THR A 244 -7.03 -15.72 6.64
C THR A 244 -7.29 -16.36 8.01
N HIS A 245 -6.56 -15.96 9.05
CA HIS A 245 -6.66 -16.51 10.40
C HIS A 245 -7.02 -15.42 11.42
N SER A 246 -7.60 -15.82 12.55
CA SER A 246 -8.00 -14.92 13.63
C SER A 246 -6.85 -14.08 14.20
N LYS A 247 -5.63 -14.63 14.22
CA LYS A 247 -4.39 -13.92 14.60
C LYS A 247 -3.31 -14.13 13.54
N ALA A 248 -2.69 -13.03 13.11
CA ALA A 248 -1.59 -13.09 12.17
C ALA A 248 -0.30 -13.54 12.87
N LYS A 249 0.43 -14.49 12.27
CA LYS A 249 1.73 -14.98 12.75
C LYS A 249 2.88 -14.42 11.91
N TRP A 250 4.10 -14.49 12.44
CA TRP A 250 5.30 -14.28 11.65
C TRP A 250 5.41 -15.34 10.56
N THR A 251 5.83 -14.92 9.39
CA THR A 251 6.07 -15.78 8.23
C THR A 251 7.45 -15.48 7.65
N ALA A 252 8.05 -16.42 6.92
CA ALA A 252 9.31 -16.20 6.21
C ALA A 252 9.29 -14.94 5.33
N MET A 253 8.14 -14.65 4.71
CA MET A 253 7.95 -13.44 3.89
C MET A 253 7.94 -12.16 4.74
N ALA A 254 7.37 -12.19 5.94
CA ALA A 254 7.38 -11.04 6.85
C ALA A 254 8.81 -10.75 7.33
N VAL A 255 9.56 -11.79 7.69
CA VAL A 255 11.00 -11.70 8.04
C VAL A 255 11.80 -11.16 6.85
N MET A 256 11.58 -11.68 5.64
CA MET A 256 12.27 -11.20 4.43
C MET A 256 12.01 -9.70 4.18
N ARG A 257 10.77 -9.23 4.38
CA ARG A 257 10.41 -7.81 4.25
C ARG A 257 11.15 -6.94 5.28
N VAL A 258 11.36 -7.43 6.47
CA VAL A 258 12.18 -6.75 7.49
C VAL A 258 13.63 -6.68 7.01
N LEU A 259 14.24 -7.79 6.68
CA LEU A 259 15.66 -7.90 6.30
C LEU A 259 16.05 -7.13 5.03
N THR A 260 15.07 -6.82 4.15
CA THR A 260 15.33 -6.14 2.87
C THR A 260 14.85 -4.69 2.83
N ASN A 261 14.33 -4.16 3.93
CA ASN A 261 13.80 -2.81 3.95
C ASN A 261 14.84 -1.81 4.45
N GLU A 262 15.30 -0.94 3.57
CA GLU A 262 16.30 0.07 3.86
C GLU A 262 15.87 1.13 4.90
N ILE A 263 14.61 1.13 5.31
CA ILE A 263 14.12 2.01 6.36
C ILE A 263 14.87 1.78 7.69
N TYR A 264 15.32 0.54 7.94
CA TYR A 264 16.04 0.19 9.16
C TYR A 264 17.45 0.77 9.25
N VAL A 265 18.02 1.23 8.14
CA VAL A 265 19.29 1.96 8.07
C VAL A 265 19.10 3.47 7.90
N GLY A 266 17.91 3.99 8.26
CA GLY A 266 17.62 5.41 8.19
C GLY A 266 17.30 5.93 6.78
N THR A 267 17.16 5.06 5.78
CA THR A 267 16.86 5.44 4.40
C THR A 267 15.36 5.36 4.12
N LEU A 268 14.74 6.48 3.83
CA LEU A 268 13.32 6.55 3.50
C LEU A 268 13.10 6.50 1.99
N ILE A 269 12.41 5.47 1.51
CA ILE A 269 12.09 5.29 0.08
C ILE A 269 10.59 5.37 -0.12
N GLN A 270 10.15 6.39 -0.84
CA GLN A 270 8.74 6.69 -1.08
C GLN A 270 8.45 6.94 -2.56
N GLY A 271 7.17 7.10 -2.93
CA GLY A 271 6.78 7.38 -4.32
C GLY A 271 6.91 6.18 -5.25
N LYS A 272 6.86 4.94 -4.71
CA LYS A 272 6.98 3.68 -5.47
C LYS A 272 5.81 3.41 -6.41
N GLU A 273 4.66 4.04 -6.14
CA GLU A 273 3.42 3.87 -6.91
C GLU A 273 2.77 5.22 -7.16
N SER A 274 2.03 5.33 -8.24
CA SER A 274 1.18 6.48 -8.58
C SER A 274 -0.11 6.03 -9.23
N THR A 275 -1.10 6.94 -9.30
CA THR A 275 -2.29 6.74 -10.13
C THR A 275 -2.15 7.61 -11.39
N PRO A 276 -2.55 7.15 -12.59
CA PRO A 276 -2.44 7.92 -13.83
C PRO A 276 -3.13 9.30 -13.73
N ASN A 277 -4.32 9.32 -13.15
CA ASN A 277 -5.06 10.55 -12.91
C ASN A 277 -6.02 10.39 -11.72
N TYR A 278 -6.75 11.45 -11.34
CA TYR A 278 -7.67 11.43 -10.19
C TYR A 278 -8.92 10.55 -10.42
N LYS A 279 -9.27 10.24 -11.68
CA LYS A 279 -10.42 9.40 -12.05
C LYS A 279 -10.09 7.91 -11.96
N VAL A 280 -8.81 7.54 -12.17
CA VAL A 280 -8.35 6.15 -12.19
C VAL A 280 -7.76 5.79 -10.83
N LYS A 281 -8.40 4.85 -10.12
CA LYS A 281 -7.96 4.41 -8.79
C LYS A 281 -6.91 3.29 -8.83
N VAL A 282 -6.60 2.75 -10.02
CA VAL A 282 -5.58 1.71 -10.18
C VAL A 282 -4.21 2.32 -9.95
N ARG A 283 -3.44 1.71 -9.05
CA ARG A 283 -2.07 2.11 -8.75
C ARG A 283 -1.11 1.40 -9.70
N GLU A 284 -0.24 2.16 -10.31
CA GLU A 284 0.82 1.68 -11.19
C GLU A 284 2.16 1.83 -10.47
N LYS A 285 3.01 0.79 -10.57
CA LYS A 285 4.37 0.83 -10.03
C LYS A 285 5.24 1.72 -10.88
N LYS A 286 5.98 2.60 -10.24
CA LYS A 286 6.99 3.42 -10.89
C LYS A 286 8.31 2.66 -11.05
N PRO A 287 9.10 2.97 -12.11
CA PRO A 287 10.49 2.54 -12.20
C PRO A 287 11.28 2.95 -10.95
N ARG A 288 12.32 2.17 -10.63
CA ARG A 288 13.12 2.42 -9.40
C ARG A 288 13.82 3.77 -9.42
N GLU A 289 14.18 4.25 -10.59
CA GLU A 289 14.84 5.53 -10.86
C GLU A 289 13.96 6.74 -10.48
N GLU A 290 12.64 6.55 -10.50
CA GLU A 290 11.67 7.59 -10.11
C GLU A 290 11.31 7.57 -8.62
N TRP A 291 11.82 6.60 -7.87
CA TRP A 291 11.56 6.54 -6.44
C TRP A 291 12.32 7.67 -5.71
N ILE A 292 11.65 8.29 -4.75
CA ILE A 292 12.28 9.30 -3.91
C ILE A 292 12.98 8.58 -2.77
N ARG A 293 14.32 8.65 -2.75
CA ARG A 293 15.19 8.05 -1.76
C ARG A 293 15.88 9.16 -0.97
N ILE A 294 15.69 9.18 0.34
CA ILE A 294 16.32 10.13 1.26
C ILE A 294 17.09 9.34 2.30
N GLU A 295 18.39 9.53 2.34
CA GLU A 295 19.28 8.92 3.34
C GLU A 295 19.26 9.74 4.63
N ASN A 296 19.47 9.07 5.76
CA ASN A 296 19.47 9.68 7.10
C ASN A 296 18.20 10.50 7.40
N ALA A 297 17.04 10.06 6.87
CA ALA A 297 15.76 10.74 7.10
C ALA A 297 15.22 10.54 8.53
N HIS A 298 15.68 9.52 9.23
CA HIS A 298 15.29 9.18 10.60
C HIS A 298 16.41 8.34 11.26
N GLU A 299 16.30 8.11 12.56
CA GLU A 299 17.23 7.30 13.32
C GLU A 299 17.26 5.87 12.81
N ALA A 300 18.45 5.32 12.56
CA ALA A 300 18.65 3.95 12.11
C ALA A 300 18.56 2.97 13.29
N ILE A 301 17.86 1.83 13.10
CA ILE A 301 17.83 0.73 14.07
C ILE A 301 19.01 -0.22 13.85
N ILE A 302 19.41 -0.40 12.59
CA ILE A 302 20.49 -1.30 12.15
C ILE A 302 21.59 -0.46 11.51
N ASN A 303 22.84 -0.79 11.77
CA ASN A 303 23.95 -0.14 11.07
C ASN A 303 24.01 -0.57 9.60
N ARG A 304 24.58 0.29 8.75
CA ARG A 304 24.62 0.04 7.30
C ARG A 304 25.46 -1.17 6.93
N ALA A 305 26.55 -1.42 7.64
CA ALA A 305 27.46 -2.55 7.34
C ALA A 305 26.74 -3.90 7.55
N ASP A 306 26.02 -4.06 8.66
CA ASP A 306 25.26 -5.29 8.93
C ASP A 306 24.14 -5.50 7.91
N PHE A 307 23.45 -4.43 7.51
CA PHE A 307 22.43 -4.49 6.48
C PHE A 307 22.99 -4.93 5.12
N GLU A 308 24.14 -4.39 4.72
CA GLU A 308 24.83 -4.76 3.47
C GLU A 308 25.26 -6.23 3.48
N ILE A 309 25.86 -6.70 4.58
CA ILE A 309 26.24 -8.12 4.75
C ILE A 309 24.99 -9.01 4.59
N ILE A 310 23.90 -8.67 5.25
CA ILE A 310 22.67 -9.47 5.16
C ILE A 310 22.05 -9.40 3.77
N SER A 311 22.09 -8.25 3.11
CA SER A 311 21.64 -8.10 1.72
C SER A 311 22.42 -9.01 0.78
N ASP A 312 23.73 -9.08 0.94
CA ASP A 312 24.59 -9.99 0.19
C ASP A 312 24.28 -11.47 0.47
N ILE A 313 24.05 -11.82 1.73
CA ILE A 313 23.67 -13.18 2.11
C ILE A 313 22.31 -13.57 1.48
N ILE A 314 21.35 -12.64 1.44
CA ILE A 314 20.02 -12.89 0.87
C ILE A 314 20.07 -13.06 -0.65
N GLN A 315 20.93 -12.31 -1.35
CA GLN A 315 21.08 -12.42 -2.81
C GLN A 315 21.72 -13.75 -3.23
N LYS A 316 22.50 -14.38 -2.35
CA LYS A 316 23.12 -15.68 -2.61
C LYS A 316 22.08 -16.81 -2.48
N ASP A 317 22.24 -17.88 -3.24
CA ASP A 317 21.34 -19.05 -3.15
C ASP A 317 21.56 -19.78 -1.80
N THR A 318 20.80 -19.37 -0.79
CA THR A 318 20.86 -19.88 0.58
C THR A 318 19.75 -20.88 0.89
N ARG A 319 19.32 -21.69 -0.09
CA ARG A 319 18.26 -22.69 0.11
C ARG A 319 18.70 -23.72 1.18
N VAL A 320 17.86 -23.88 2.20
CA VAL A 320 18.09 -24.82 3.31
C VAL A 320 17.56 -26.20 2.91
N THR A 321 18.34 -27.23 3.23
CA THR A 321 17.86 -28.62 3.08
C THR A 321 16.72 -28.87 4.08
N ALA A 322 15.67 -29.57 3.64
CA ALA A 322 14.54 -29.93 4.51
C ALA A 322 15.03 -30.54 5.84
N GLY A 323 14.48 -30.06 6.95
CA GLY A 323 14.82 -30.52 8.30
C GLY A 323 16.00 -29.82 8.99
N LYS A 324 16.67 -28.85 8.36
CA LYS A 324 17.73 -28.05 8.99
C LYS A 324 17.31 -26.61 9.20
N ARG A 325 17.66 -26.04 10.38
CA ARG A 325 17.37 -24.62 10.71
C ARG A 325 18.40 -23.63 10.16
N ALA A 326 19.62 -24.08 9.87
CA ALA A 326 20.72 -23.22 9.44
C ALA A 326 21.17 -23.51 8.01
N VAL A 327 21.64 -22.48 7.33
CA VAL A 327 22.27 -22.54 6.01
C VAL A 327 23.71 -23.05 6.18
N SER A 328 24.23 -23.80 5.21
CA SER A 328 25.66 -24.22 5.24
C SER A 328 26.54 -22.98 5.05
N ILE A 329 27.67 -22.92 5.80
CA ILE A 329 28.62 -21.80 5.81
C ILE A 329 29.05 -21.36 4.41
N TYR A 330 29.26 -22.29 3.51
CA TYR A 330 29.71 -22.01 2.13
C TYR A 330 28.61 -21.88 1.11
N SER A 331 27.32 -21.90 1.54
CA SER A 331 26.20 -21.82 0.63
C SER A 331 26.14 -20.44 -0.03
N GLY A 332 26.17 -20.41 -1.36
CA GLY A 332 26.16 -19.19 -2.16
C GLY A 332 27.52 -18.48 -2.32
N TYR A 333 28.57 -18.93 -1.63
CA TYR A 333 29.91 -18.36 -1.75
C TYR A 333 30.83 -19.13 -2.71
N LEU A 334 30.57 -20.42 -2.93
CA LEU A 334 31.42 -21.25 -3.78
C LEU A 334 30.96 -21.14 -5.24
N VAL A 335 31.92 -20.80 -6.09
CA VAL A 335 31.76 -20.80 -7.54
C VAL A 335 32.79 -21.70 -8.18
N CYS A 336 32.45 -22.35 -9.27
CA CYS A 336 33.38 -23.12 -10.07
C CYS A 336 34.31 -22.16 -10.82
N ALA A 337 35.64 -22.38 -10.69
CA ALA A 337 36.65 -21.52 -11.32
C ALA A 337 36.55 -21.54 -12.86
N ASP A 338 36.13 -22.64 -13.46
CA ASP A 338 36.11 -22.81 -14.91
C ASP A 338 34.86 -22.21 -15.56
N CYS A 339 33.67 -22.44 -14.97
CA CYS A 339 32.42 -22.02 -15.60
C CYS A 339 31.66 -20.90 -14.85
N GLY A 340 32.18 -20.43 -13.70
CA GLY A 340 31.54 -19.42 -12.89
C GLY A 340 30.21 -19.82 -12.22
N CYS A 341 29.71 -21.02 -12.47
CA CYS A 341 28.46 -21.50 -11.87
C CYS A 341 28.65 -21.81 -10.38
N SER A 342 27.56 -21.59 -9.58
CA SER A 342 27.57 -21.92 -8.15
C SER A 342 27.85 -23.41 -7.91
N MET A 343 28.51 -23.73 -6.79
CA MET A 343 28.69 -25.10 -6.36
C MET A 343 27.63 -25.54 -5.36
N VAL A 344 27.06 -26.72 -5.57
CA VAL A 344 25.94 -27.27 -4.79
C VAL A 344 26.46 -28.29 -3.78
N ARG A 345 26.07 -28.14 -2.51
CA ARG A 345 26.38 -29.08 -1.43
C ARG A 345 25.65 -30.41 -1.65
N LYS A 346 26.40 -31.51 -1.53
CA LYS A 346 25.92 -32.88 -1.62
C LYS A 346 26.36 -33.66 -0.38
N LYS A 347 25.55 -34.63 -0.01
CA LYS A 347 25.86 -35.63 1.01
C LYS A 347 25.90 -37.00 0.35
N ALA A 348 26.86 -37.80 0.73
CA ALA A 348 26.92 -39.22 0.43
C ALA A 348 27.13 -40.00 1.73
N TYR A 349 26.65 -41.20 1.77
CA TYR A 349 26.80 -42.11 2.90
C TYR A 349 27.57 -43.35 2.46
N SER A 350 28.53 -43.78 3.27
CA SER A 350 29.22 -45.07 3.11
C SER A 350 29.16 -45.75 4.47
N GLY A 351 28.25 -46.71 4.60
CA GLY A 351 27.93 -47.30 5.90
C GLY A 351 27.36 -46.22 6.86
N SER A 352 27.95 -46.10 8.03
CA SER A 352 27.56 -45.09 9.04
C SER A 352 28.23 -43.71 8.83
N PHE A 353 29.15 -43.58 7.87
CA PHE A 353 29.89 -42.34 7.65
C PHE A 353 29.18 -41.43 6.64
N GLU A 354 28.95 -40.16 7.02
CA GLU A 354 28.45 -39.10 6.16
C GLU A 354 29.62 -38.34 5.51
N TYR A 355 29.62 -38.28 4.19
CA TYR A 355 30.60 -37.50 3.41
C TYR A 355 29.91 -36.29 2.81
N VAL A 356 30.40 -35.10 3.09
CA VAL A 356 29.89 -33.85 2.54
C VAL A 356 30.89 -33.29 1.52
N TYR A 357 30.37 -32.93 0.36
CA TYR A 357 31.16 -32.35 -0.72
C TYR A 357 30.35 -31.36 -1.55
N TYR A 358 31.04 -30.48 -2.25
CA TYR A 358 30.45 -29.50 -3.17
C TYR A 358 30.75 -29.88 -4.61
N VAL A 359 29.75 -29.75 -5.51
CA VAL A 359 29.88 -30.10 -6.94
C VAL A 359 29.45 -28.92 -7.79
N CYS A 360 30.06 -28.75 -8.96
CA CYS A 360 29.68 -27.73 -9.93
C CYS A 360 28.24 -27.92 -10.42
N SER A 361 27.41 -26.86 -10.32
CA SER A 361 26.03 -26.89 -10.78
C SER A 361 25.91 -26.87 -12.30
N GLY A 362 26.87 -26.29 -13.01
CA GLY A 362 26.98 -26.31 -14.48
C GLY A 362 27.12 -27.75 -15.00
N ASN A 363 28.10 -28.50 -14.54
CA ASN A 363 28.28 -29.90 -14.88
C ASN A 363 27.06 -30.78 -14.50
N LYS A 364 26.43 -30.48 -13.35
CA LYS A 364 25.24 -31.24 -12.91
C LYS A 364 24.04 -31.01 -13.82
N LYS A 365 23.89 -29.82 -14.41
CA LYS A 365 22.79 -29.50 -15.34
C LYS A 365 23.05 -30.04 -16.74
N ASN A 366 24.26 -29.81 -17.24
CA ASN A 366 24.71 -30.28 -18.55
C ASN A 366 26.21 -30.59 -18.47
N LYS A 367 26.59 -31.84 -18.79
CA LYS A 367 27.98 -32.32 -18.75
C LYS A 367 28.89 -31.62 -19.77
N ASP A 368 28.29 -31.07 -20.84
CA ASP A 368 29.06 -30.35 -21.88
C ASP A 368 29.44 -28.93 -21.47
N THR A 369 28.79 -28.40 -20.44
CA THR A 369 29.02 -27.01 -19.97
C THR A 369 30.29 -26.90 -19.13
N CYS A 370 30.65 -27.95 -18.41
CA CYS A 370 31.82 -27.96 -17.52
C CYS A 370 32.24 -29.38 -17.18
N SER A 371 33.53 -29.58 -16.92
CA SER A 371 34.03 -30.85 -16.40
C SER A 371 33.57 -31.12 -14.96
N SER A 372 33.73 -32.36 -14.48
CA SER A 372 33.27 -32.72 -13.14
C SER A 372 34.21 -32.17 -12.06
N HIS A 373 33.81 -31.08 -11.41
CA HIS A 373 34.52 -30.48 -10.28
C HIS A 373 33.80 -30.79 -8.98
N ARG A 374 34.57 -31.29 -8.01
CA ARG A 374 34.07 -31.49 -6.63
C ARG A 374 35.18 -31.20 -5.63
N ILE A 375 34.79 -30.70 -4.45
CA ILE A 375 35.68 -30.51 -3.30
C ILE A 375 34.99 -31.03 -2.04
N SER A 376 35.69 -31.71 -1.17
CA SER A 376 35.13 -32.13 0.13
C SER A 376 35.03 -30.96 1.09
N GLU A 377 34.04 -31.00 1.97
CA GLU A 377 33.82 -29.92 2.97
C GLU A 377 35.04 -29.82 3.92
N ASN A 378 35.68 -30.96 4.26
CA ASN A 378 36.87 -30.96 5.11
C ASN A 378 38.10 -30.31 4.43
N ALA A 379 38.33 -30.58 3.15
CA ALA A 379 39.43 -29.95 2.41
C ALA A 379 39.20 -28.43 2.28
N LEU A 380 37.94 -28.05 2.05
CA LEU A 380 37.53 -26.63 1.97
C LEU A 380 37.71 -25.92 3.32
N ASN A 381 37.26 -26.53 4.42
CA ASN A 381 37.43 -25.99 5.77
C ASN A 381 38.94 -25.78 6.08
N LEU A 382 39.79 -26.76 5.76
CA LEU A 382 41.24 -26.65 5.97
C LEU A 382 41.83 -25.48 5.16
N ALA A 383 41.46 -25.37 3.88
CA ALA A 383 41.98 -24.33 3.00
C ALA A 383 41.56 -22.93 3.50
N VAL A 384 40.26 -22.74 3.80
CA VAL A 384 39.72 -21.46 4.28
C VAL A 384 40.32 -21.09 5.63
N THR A 385 40.44 -22.05 6.58
CA THR A 385 41.01 -21.77 7.90
C THR A 385 42.48 -21.36 7.78
N LYS A 386 43.28 -22.05 6.98
CA LYS A 386 44.67 -21.66 6.75
C LYS A 386 44.82 -20.30 6.11
N THR A 387 43.97 -19.98 5.13
CA THR A 387 43.98 -18.66 4.47
C THR A 387 43.64 -17.57 5.47
N LEU A 388 42.60 -17.75 6.28
CA LEU A 388 42.22 -16.77 7.33
C LEU A 388 43.33 -16.59 8.36
N GLN A 389 43.93 -17.66 8.83
CA GLN A 389 45.08 -17.60 9.77
C GLN A 389 46.25 -16.83 9.20
N LEU A 390 46.58 -17.02 7.90
CA LEU A 390 47.65 -16.31 7.21
C LEU A 390 47.31 -14.80 7.13
N HIS A 391 46.08 -14.44 6.75
CA HIS A 391 45.66 -13.05 6.69
C HIS A 391 45.69 -12.36 8.06
N LEU A 392 45.21 -13.04 9.11
CA LEU A 392 45.25 -12.50 10.48
C LEU A 392 46.68 -12.27 10.94
N LYS A 393 47.62 -13.21 10.63
CA LYS A 393 49.02 -13.00 10.94
C LYS A 393 49.60 -11.78 10.22
N HIS A 394 49.36 -11.65 8.91
CA HIS A 394 49.84 -10.47 8.17
C HIS A 394 49.27 -9.18 8.70
N LEU A 395 48.02 -9.15 9.13
CA LEU A 395 47.40 -7.93 9.74
C LEU A 395 48.07 -7.60 11.08
N ALA A 396 48.36 -8.59 11.91
CA ALA A 396 49.08 -8.39 13.17
C ALA A 396 50.50 -7.84 12.94
N ASP A 397 51.28 -8.46 12.01
CA ASP A 397 52.61 -8.01 11.63
C ASP A 397 52.61 -6.56 11.11
N LEU A 398 51.58 -6.18 10.32
CA LEU A 398 51.40 -4.83 9.79
C LEU A 398 51.08 -3.83 10.93
N GLN A 399 50.23 -4.22 11.89
CA GLN A 399 49.91 -3.42 13.04
C GLN A 399 51.11 -3.12 13.93
N GLU A 400 51.97 -4.15 14.17
CA GLU A 400 53.22 -3.96 14.91
C GLU A 400 54.17 -3.02 14.17
N SER A 401 54.28 -3.14 12.85
CA SER A 401 55.12 -2.29 12.03
C SER A 401 54.66 -0.82 12.10
N ILE A 402 53.36 -0.56 12.04
CA ILE A 402 52.78 0.79 12.16
C ILE A 402 53.06 1.38 13.55
N LEU A 403 52.90 0.57 14.61
CA LEU A 403 53.16 1.00 15.98
C LEU A 403 54.65 1.30 16.20
N TYR A 404 55.57 0.52 15.59
CA TYR A 404 56.98 0.79 15.62
C TYR A 404 57.35 2.11 14.96
N ILE A 405 56.85 2.36 13.75
CA ILE A 405 57.06 3.63 13.02
C ILE A 405 56.56 4.81 13.83
N ARG A 406 55.36 4.73 14.45
CA ARG A 406 54.80 5.80 15.29
C ARG A 406 55.59 6.10 16.57
N LYS A 407 56.37 5.14 17.07
CA LYS A 407 57.25 5.31 18.24
C LYS A 407 58.60 5.91 17.90
N THR A 408 59.02 5.74 16.63
CA THR A 408 60.33 6.21 16.15
C THR A 408 60.29 7.51 15.35
N SER A 409 59.11 8.00 15.04
CA SER A 409 58.84 9.36 14.54
C SER A 409 58.40 10.30 15.64
#